data_bfe617b73663b68347ce3ccd8e15edd5
#
_entry.id   bfe617b73663b68347ce3ccd8e15edd5
#
_cell.length_a   1.000
_cell.length_b   1.000
_cell.length_c   1.000
_cell.angle_alpha   90.00
_cell.angle_beta   90.00
_cell.angle_gamma   90.00
#
_symmetry.space_group_name_H-M   'P 1'
#
loop_
_entity.id
_entity.type
_entity.pdbx_description
1 polymer ?
#
loop_
_entity_poly.entity_id
_entity_poly.type
_entity_poly.pdbx_seq_one_letter_code
_entity_poly.pdbx_strand_id
1 'polypeptide(L)' 'NSDYVGSAFTKEAREMHDGLKPERPIYGEAKLDDAKKLINDGIPVVPVPFVPSKKSH' A
#
# COMPACT_ATOMS: atom_id res chain seq x y z
N ASN A 1 -11.81 -1.50 -10.02
CA ASN A 1 -11.26 -0.17 -9.74
C ASN A 1 -10.66 -0.12 -8.36
N SER A 2 -9.58 0.62 -8.23
CA SER A 2 -8.88 0.75 -6.97
C SER A 2 -9.00 2.19 -6.47
N ASP A 3 -9.13 2.34 -5.16
CA ASP A 3 -9.19 3.65 -4.55
C ASP A 3 -7.78 4.12 -4.18
N TYR A 4 -7.46 5.34 -4.55
CA TYR A 4 -6.18 5.91 -4.16
C TYR A 4 -6.26 6.44 -2.74
N VAL A 5 -5.42 5.94 -1.86
CA VAL A 5 -5.44 6.34 -0.46
C VAL A 5 -4.16 7.09 -0.05
N GLY A 6 -3.26 7.32 -0.99
CA GLY A 6 -2.06 8.11 -0.71
C GLY A 6 -1.24 7.52 0.41
N SER A 7 -0.77 8.40 1.28
CA SER A 7 0.10 7.98 2.39
C SER A 7 -0.66 7.24 3.49
N ALA A 8 -1.97 7.12 3.40
CA ALA A 8 -2.75 6.33 4.35
C ALA A 8 -2.79 4.84 4.00
N PHE A 9 -2.04 4.42 2.97
CA PHE A 9 -2.10 3.06 2.48
C PHE A 9 -1.80 2.04 3.59
N THR A 10 -0.75 2.25 4.35
CA THR A 10 -0.37 1.31 5.41
C THR A 10 -1.48 1.16 6.43
N LYS A 11 -2.04 2.29 6.86
CA LYS A 11 -3.11 2.27 7.84
C LYS A 11 -4.35 1.58 7.29
N GLU A 12 -4.74 1.93 6.06
CA GLU A 12 -5.93 1.36 5.45
C GLU A 12 -5.79 -0.15 5.24
N ALA A 13 -4.63 -0.57 4.75
CA ALA A 13 -4.39 -1.99 4.52
C ALA A 13 -4.48 -2.77 5.82
N ARG A 14 -3.92 -2.23 6.88
CA ARG A 14 -3.95 -2.91 8.17
C ARG A 14 -5.35 -2.97 8.75
N GLU A 15 -6.11 -1.90 8.62
CA GLU A 15 -7.48 -1.87 9.13
C GLU A 15 -8.37 -2.86 8.39
N MET A 16 -8.17 -3.00 7.09
CA MET A 16 -8.93 -3.99 6.33
C MET A 16 -8.53 -5.41 6.75
N HIS A 17 -7.26 -5.63 6.94
CA HIS A 17 -6.78 -6.95 7.37
C HIS A 17 -7.32 -7.32 8.75
N ASP A 18 -7.43 -6.35 9.63
CA ASP A 18 -7.91 -6.57 11.00
C ASP A 18 -9.44 -6.63 11.09
N GLY A 19 -10.12 -6.47 9.97
CA GLY A 19 -11.58 -6.54 9.96
C GLY A 19 -12.27 -5.27 10.43
N LEU A 20 -11.51 -4.17 10.56
CA LEU A 20 -12.08 -2.92 11.03
C LEU A 20 -12.79 -2.15 9.93
N LYS A 21 -12.49 -2.46 8.69
CA LYS A 21 -13.10 -1.84 7.51
C LYS A 21 -13.37 -2.90 6.46
N PRO A 22 -14.38 -2.69 5.60
CA PRO A 22 -14.63 -3.62 4.51
C PRO A 22 -13.44 -3.67 3.56
N GLU A 23 -13.13 -4.85 3.06
CA GLU A 23 -12.06 -5.01 2.09
C GLU A 23 -12.46 -4.39 0.77
N ARG A 24 -11.50 -3.70 0.17
CA ARG A 24 -11.67 -3.12 -1.15
C ARG A 24 -10.29 -2.93 -1.78
N PRO A 25 -10.21 -2.90 -3.10
CA PRO A 25 -8.92 -2.62 -3.74
C PRO A 25 -8.48 -1.20 -3.44
N ILE A 26 -7.27 -1.06 -2.95
CA ILE A 26 -6.69 0.25 -2.70
C ILE A 26 -5.27 0.29 -3.25
N TYR A 27 -4.80 1.49 -3.53
CA TYR A 27 -3.40 1.68 -3.86
C TYR A 27 -2.95 3.01 -3.25
N GLY A 28 -1.66 3.12 -3.04
CA GLY A 28 -1.14 4.33 -2.40
C GLY A 28 0.35 4.23 -2.21
N GLU A 29 0.84 4.98 -1.25
CA GLU A 29 2.27 5.10 -0.97
C GLU A 29 2.57 4.59 0.41
N ALA A 30 3.68 3.88 0.52
CA ALA A 30 4.14 3.42 1.81
C ALA A 30 5.67 3.43 1.79
N LYS A 31 6.24 3.67 2.95
CA LYS A 31 7.68 3.53 3.07
C LYS A 31 8.05 2.07 2.93
N LEU A 32 9.26 1.83 2.45
CA LEU A 32 9.72 0.47 2.23
C LEU A 32 9.63 -0.37 3.51
N ASP A 33 10.00 0.23 4.65
CA ASP A 33 9.92 -0.48 5.91
C ASP A 33 8.50 -0.85 6.28
N ASP A 34 7.55 0.04 6.03
CA ASP A 34 6.14 -0.22 6.30
C ASP A 34 5.61 -1.32 5.38
N ALA A 35 6.01 -1.28 4.11
CA ALA A 35 5.58 -2.31 3.17
C ALA A 35 6.10 -3.68 3.59
N LYS A 36 7.36 -3.74 4.00
CA LYS A 36 7.94 -5.00 4.47
C LYS A 36 7.22 -5.51 5.70
N LYS A 37 6.86 -4.61 6.59
CA LYS A 37 6.15 -4.99 7.81
C LYS A 37 4.77 -5.55 7.50
N LEU A 38 4.07 -4.92 6.56
CA LEU A 38 2.77 -5.44 6.14
C LEU A 38 2.90 -6.86 5.60
N ILE A 39 3.87 -7.09 4.73
CA ILE A 39 4.09 -8.41 4.15
C ILE A 39 4.44 -9.40 5.24
N ASN A 40 5.30 -9.00 6.15
CA ASN A 40 5.73 -9.86 7.24
C ASN A 40 4.58 -10.22 8.18
N ASP A 41 3.60 -9.35 8.30
CA ASP A 41 2.43 -9.58 9.14
C ASP A 41 1.34 -10.35 8.42
N GLY A 42 1.61 -10.78 7.18
CA GLY A 42 0.65 -11.59 6.43
C GLY A 42 -0.38 -10.78 5.67
N ILE A 43 -0.17 -9.48 5.54
CA ILE A 43 -1.10 -8.63 4.79
C ILE A 43 -0.66 -8.61 3.33
N PRO A 44 -1.50 -9.09 2.42
CA PRO A 44 -1.08 -9.19 1.01
C PRO A 44 -1.01 -7.82 0.37
N VAL A 45 0.19 -7.40 0.03
CA VAL A 45 0.43 -6.17 -0.71
C VAL A 45 1.41 -6.47 -1.83
N VAL A 46 1.24 -5.77 -2.93
CA VAL A 46 2.12 -5.92 -4.08
C VAL A 46 2.79 -4.58 -4.33
N PRO A 47 4.11 -4.50 -4.13
CA PRO A 47 4.79 -3.25 -4.42
C PRO A 47 4.82 -2.99 -5.91
N VAL A 48 4.49 -1.77 -6.30
CA VAL A 48 4.58 -1.36 -7.68
C VAL A 48 5.87 -0.55 -7.82
N PRO A 49 6.80 -1.00 -8.66
CA PRO A 49 8.03 -0.24 -8.82
C PRO A 49 7.72 1.13 -9.39
N PHE A 50 8.19 2.13 -8.71
CA PHE A 50 8.04 3.49 -9.19
C PHE A 50 9.31 3.88 -9.92
N VAL A 51 9.18 4.17 -11.19
CA VAL A 51 10.29 4.66 -11.98
C VAL A 51 10.07 6.13 -12.23
N PRO A 52 10.86 7.01 -11.60
CA PRO A 52 10.71 8.44 -11.84
C PRO A 52 11.08 8.73 -13.29
N SER A 53 10.22 9.37 -13.95
CA SER A 53 10.46 9.67 -15.34
C SER A 53 11.33 10.91 -15.48
N LYS A 54 12.11 11.29 -15.08
CA LYS A 54 12.89 12.39 -15.28
C LYS A 54 14.13 12.30 -15.75
N LYS A 55 13.59 12.00 -16.22
CA LYS A 55 14.26 11.96 -16.54
C LYS A 55 14.95 12.43 -16.97
N SER A 56 15.08 12.50 -17.09
CA SER A 56 15.51 12.81 -17.40
C SER A 56 16.13 13.16 -17.97
N HIS A 57 16.27 13.28 -18.21
CA HIS A 57 16.72 13.50 -18.54
C HIS A 57 16.97 13.78 -18.72
#